data_013d41893c3a486ceec6c05d350cea00
#
_entry.id   013d41893c3a486ceec6c05d350cea00
#
_cell.length_a   1.000
_cell.length_b   1.000
_cell.length_c   1.000
_cell.angle_alpha   90.00
_cell.angle_beta   90.00
_cell.angle_gamma   90.00
#
_symmetry.space_group_name_H-M   'P 1'
#
loop_
_entity.id
_entity.type
_entity.pdbx_description
1 polymer ?
#
loop_
_entity_poly.entity_id
_entity_poly.type
_entity_poly.pdbx_seq_one_letter_code
_entity_poly.pdbx_strand_id
1 'polypeptide(L)'
;MKKIIALHLPQYHEFKENSGWWGKGFTEWTCVGKGYSRGEGHRIKKPHSDIGYYSLLNKDARAQQADMARKYGVYGFCYYHYWFGDTVLMDKPLQLMLQDGEPNLPFCFSWANEPWTRRMNGGNGELLQSNNYGDTDEWDRHLDYLLEFFKNENYIKINNKPVFVIYRVSQIPNYQARFEHWEKRLKQHGFDGMFIVMTIGNFKDDYESMCPYVDATFDFYPNFLWQKSIIDKTINDVAFYNMSKVYDRILSDRPVHNTHFKGTMVGFDSSPRSPLRSNVFVNGSPELFGENLKHILSNSKEEFVFVNAWNEWGEGCALEPEQIDAYGYLEALRAEIGRYSLKTL
;
A
#
# COMPACT_ATOMS: atom_id res chain seq x y z
N MET A 1 8.37 9.73 18.40
CA MET A 1 9.18 8.79 17.59
C MET A 1 8.44 8.53 16.29
N LYS A 2 9.11 8.52 15.14
CA LYS A 2 8.46 8.20 13.87
C LYS A 2 8.13 6.71 13.80
N LYS A 3 6.98 6.41 13.22
CA LYS A 3 6.45 5.06 13.02
C LYS A 3 6.29 4.78 11.53
N ILE A 4 6.95 3.76 11.04
CA ILE A 4 6.85 3.34 9.63
C ILE A 4 5.68 2.40 9.47
N ILE A 5 4.78 2.72 8.57
CA ILE A 5 3.68 1.86 8.15
C ILE A 5 3.95 1.40 6.72
N ALA A 6 4.07 0.11 6.48
CA ALA A 6 4.27 -0.43 5.14
C ALA A 6 2.93 -0.89 4.55
N LEU A 7 2.64 -0.46 3.31
CA LEU A 7 1.49 -0.96 2.56
C LEU A 7 1.66 -2.46 2.30
N HIS A 8 0.60 -3.24 2.44
CA HIS A 8 0.65 -4.68 2.36
C HIS A 8 -0.43 -5.25 1.44
N LEU A 9 0.01 -6.00 0.42
CA LEU A 9 -0.87 -6.68 -0.52
C LEU A 9 -1.25 -8.07 0.01
N PRO A 10 -2.55 -8.40 0.20
CA PRO A 10 -2.98 -9.71 0.68
C PRO A 10 -3.15 -10.77 -0.42
N GLN A 11 -2.72 -10.53 -1.66
CA GLN A 11 -2.98 -11.35 -2.87
C GLN A 11 -2.05 -12.58 -3.02
N TYR A 12 -1.46 -13.08 -1.95
CA TYR A 12 -0.56 -14.24 -2.00
C TYR A 12 -1.27 -15.53 -1.59
N HIS A 13 -2.46 -15.74 -2.17
CA HIS A 13 -3.24 -16.96 -2.03
C HIS A 13 -4.23 -17.08 -3.20
N GLU A 14 -4.65 -18.31 -3.50
CA GLU A 14 -5.68 -18.55 -4.50
C GLU A 14 -7.05 -18.17 -3.94
N PHE A 15 -7.87 -17.48 -4.74
CA PHE A 15 -9.27 -17.23 -4.47
C PHE A 15 -10.11 -17.33 -5.77
N LYS A 16 -11.40 -17.53 -5.59
CA LYS A 16 -12.31 -17.93 -6.68
C LYS A 16 -12.32 -16.95 -7.85
N GLU A 17 -12.41 -15.65 -7.55
CA GLU A 17 -12.53 -14.60 -8.55
C GLU A 17 -11.24 -14.50 -9.39
N ASN A 18 -10.07 -14.49 -8.75
CA ASN A 18 -8.78 -14.50 -9.45
C ASN A 18 -8.63 -15.73 -10.34
N SER A 19 -9.00 -16.90 -9.83
CA SER A 19 -8.95 -18.15 -10.61
C SER A 19 -9.89 -18.10 -11.82
N GLY A 20 -11.05 -17.43 -11.69
CA GLY A 20 -11.98 -17.19 -12.80
C GLY A 20 -11.45 -16.20 -13.85
N TRP A 21 -10.77 -15.15 -13.41
CA TRP A 21 -10.26 -14.09 -14.28
C TRP A 21 -8.95 -14.43 -14.98
N TRP A 22 -8.04 -15.11 -14.27
CA TRP A 22 -6.65 -15.26 -14.69
C TRP A 22 -6.19 -16.72 -14.83
N GLY A 23 -7.05 -17.66 -14.52
CA GLY A 23 -6.78 -19.09 -14.54
C GLY A 23 -6.57 -19.69 -13.16
N LYS A 24 -6.87 -20.98 -13.04
CA LYS A 24 -6.78 -21.74 -11.79
C LYS A 24 -5.38 -21.63 -11.17
N GLY A 25 -5.33 -21.41 -9.87
CA GLY A 25 -4.08 -21.29 -9.11
C GLY A 25 -3.38 -19.94 -9.22
N PHE A 26 -4.03 -18.93 -9.81
CA PHE A 26 -3.44 -17.59 -9.95
C PHE A 26 -3.25 -16.94 -8.57
N THR A 27 -2.05 -16.45 -8.36
CA THR A 27 -1.67 -15.55 -7.24
C THR A 27 -0.74 -14.47 -7.78
N GLU A 28 -0.36 -13.51 -6.94
CA GLU A 28 0.61 -12.48 -7.34
C GLU A 28 1.96 -13.08 -7.80
N TRP A 29 2.35 -14.24 -7.25
CA TRP A 29 3.54 -14.98 -7.68
C TRP A 29 3.50 -15.38 -9.15
N THR A 30 2.31 -15.54 -9.73
CA THR A 30 2.16 -15.83 -11.17
C THR A 30 2.66 -14.67 -12.03
N CYS A 31 2.44 -13.43 -11.59
CA CYS A 31 2.97 -12.24 -12.27
C CYS A 31 4.50 -12.19 -12.14
N VAL A 32 5.03 -12.35 -10.94
CA VAL A 32 6.48 -12.37 -10.67
C VAL A 32 7.19 -13.44 -11.52
N GLY A 33 6.60 -14.64 -11.59
CA GLY A 33 7.17 -15.76 -12.38
C GLY A 33 7.19 -15.52 -13.88
N LYS A 34 6.30 -14.68 -14.41
CA LYS A 34 6.27 -14.27 -15.82
C LYS A 34 7.21 -13.11 -16.16
N GLY A 35 7.68 -12.39 -15.15
CA GLY A 35 8.56 -11.27 -15.32
C GLY A 35 9.90 -11.66 -15.94
N TYR A 36 10.44 -10.84 -16.86
CA TYR A 36 11.77 -11.00 -17.45
C TYR A 36 12.45 -9.65 -17.63
N SER A 37 13.78 -9.65 -17.60
CA SER A 37 14.57 -8.43 -17.78
C SER A 37 14.35 -7.81 -19.17
N ARG A 38 14.20 -6.49 -19.20
CA ARG A 38 14.08 -5.68 -20.42
C ARG A 38 15.43 -5.10 -20.86
N GLY A 39 16.53 -5.58 -20.29
CA GLY A 39 17.87 -5.03 -20.52
C GLY A 39 18.14 -3.74 -19.73
N GLU A 40 19.26 -3.06 -20.06
CA GLU A 40 19.54 -1.70 -19.54
C GLU A 40 19.60 -1.56 -18.01
N GLY A 41 20.09 -2.59 -17.31
CA GLY A 41 20.13 -2.60 -15.84
C GLY A 41 18.80 -2.97 -15.18
N HIS A 42 17.76 -3.25 -15.96
CA HIS A 42 16.48 -3.71 -15.44
C HIS A 42 16.59 -5.17 -14.97
N ARG A 43 16.07 -5.43 -13.78
CA ARG A 43 15.98 -6.77 -13.18
C ARG A 43 14.62 -6.97 -12.52
N ILE A 44 14.09 -8.19 -12.62
CA ILE A 44 12.90 -8.58 -11.87
C ILE A 44 13.32 -8.96 -10.46
N LYS A 45 12.76 -8.30 -9.44
CA LYS A 45 12.94 -8.69 -8.04
C LYS A 45 12.28 -10.04 -7.80
N LYS A 46 12.98 -10.92 -7.10
CA LYS A 46 12.49 -12.24 -6.66
C LYS A 46 12.75 -12.39 -5.18
N PRO A 47 11.87 -13.10 -4.43
CA PRO A 47 12.04 -13.25 -2.99
C PRO A 47 13.33 -13.97 -2.64
N HIS A 48 13.96 -13.55 -1.53
CA HIS A 48 15.09 -14.24 -0.93
C HIS A 48 14.67 -15.65 -0.48
N SER A 49 15.64 -16.58 -0.42
CA SER A 49 15.39 -17.97 -0.01
C SER A 49 14.74 -18.11 1.38
N ASP A 50 15.04 -17.18 2.29
CA ASP A 50 14.53 -17.21 3.67
C ASP A 50 13.01 -17.02 3.75
N ILE A 51 12.41 -16.31 2.79
CA ILE A 51 10.95 -16.10 2.75
C ILE A 51 10.27 -16.93 1.66
N GLY A 52 10.97 -17.24 0.57
CA GLY A 52 10.45 -17.99 -0.56
C GLY A 52 9.17 -17.41 -1.16
N TYR A 53 8.46 -18.24 -1.90
CA TYR A 53 7.15 -17.94 -2.50
C TYR A 53 6.03 -18.41 -1.56
N TYR A 54 5.75 -17.62 -0.55
CA TYR A 54 4.83 -17.95 0.53
C TYR A 54 3.34 -17.87 0.13
N SER A 55 2.49 -18.48 0.95
CA SER A 55 1.04 -18.24 0.95
C SER A 55 0.65 -17.54 2.24
N LEU A 56 -0.13 -16.46 2.15
CA LEU A 56 -0.66 -15.76 3.32
C LEU A 56 -1.77 -16.53 4.06
N LEU A 57 -2.21 -17.68 3.55
CA LEU A 57 -3.04 -18.61 4.33
C LEU A 57 -2.22 -19.36 5.38
N ASN A 58 -0.89 -19.43 5.21
CA ASN A 58 -0.01 -20.04 6.19
C ASN A 58 0.24 -19.09 7.37
N LYS A 59 -0.08 -19.52 8.58
CA LYS A 59 0.13 -18.78 9.82
C LYS A 59 1.61 -18.43 10.03
N ASP A 60 2.51 -19.39 9.81
CA ASP A 60 3.95 -19.20 10.02
C ASP A 60 4.53 -18.14 9.06
N ALA A 61 4.03 -18.08 7.82
CA ALA A 61 4.45 -17.03 6.88
C ALA A 61 4.01 -15.65 7.36
N ARG A 62 2.79 -15.50 7.88
CA ARG A 62 2.31 -14.23 8.45
C ARG A 62 3.09 -13.84 9.71
N ALA A 63 3.37 -14.80 10.60
CA ALA A 63 4.19 -14.56 11.79
C ALA A 63 5.62 -14.13 11.42
N GLN A 64 6.25 -14.82 10.45
CA GLN A 64 7.57 -14.45 9.93
C GLN A 64 7.62 -13.02 9.39
N GLN A 65 6.58 -12.58 8.67
CA GLN A 65 6.49 -11.19 8.20
C GLN A 65 6.45 -10.21 9.36
N ALA A 66 5.66 -10.47 10.41
CA ALA A 66 5.58 -9.62 11.58
C ALA A 66 6.92 -9.56 12.35
N ASP A 67 7.59 -10.70 12.52
CA ASP A 67 8.89 -10.77 13.20
C ASP A 67 9.95 -9.97 12.43
N MET A 68 9.95 -10.10 11.11
CA MET A 68 10.84 -9.34 10.25
C MET A 68 10.54 -7.84 10.33
N ALA A 69 9.28 -7.44 10.24
CA ALA A 69 8.85 -6.05 10.37
C ALA A 69 9.34 -5.44 11.69
N ARG A 70 9.10 -6.10 12.82
CA ARG A 70 9.58 -5.68 14.15
C ARG A 70 11.09 -5.58 14.21
N LYS A 71 11.79 -6.59 13.71
CA LYS A 71 13.27 -6.65 13.73
C LYS A 71 13.91 -5.46 13.02
N TYR A 72 13.29 -5.01 11.93
CA TYR A 72 13.83 -3.92 11.11
C TYR A 72 13.16 -2.57 11.33
N GLY A 73 12.24 -2.45 12.29
CA GLY A 73 11.68 -1.17 12.73
C GLY A 73 10.46 -0.70 11.92
N VAL A 74 9.82 -1.58 11.16
CA VAL A 74 8.48 -1.33 10.62
C VAL A 74 7.50 -1.46 11.78
N TYR A 75 6.74 -0.39 12.03
CA TYR A 75 5.80 -0.31 13.13
C TYR A 75 4.56 -1.17 12.88
N GLY A 76 4.04 -1.14 11.65
CA GLY A 76 2.82 -1.85 11.31
C GLY A 76 2.56 -1.94 9.81
N PHE A 77 1.51 -2.67 9.47
CA PHE A 77 1.07 -2.84 8.09
C PHE A 77 -0.20 -2.04 7.79
N CYS A 78 -0.28 -1.48 6.59
CA CYS A 78 -1.51 -0.95 6.03
C CYS A 78 -1.98 -1.91 4.94
N TYR A 79 -2.93 -2.78 5.27
CA TYR A 79 -3.43 -3.78 4.32
C TYR A 79 -4.37 -3.15 3.30
N TYR A 80 -4.20 -3.49 2.03
CA TYR A 80 -5.23 -3.17 1.05
C TYR A 80 -6.51 -3.93 1.39
N HIS A 81 -7.61 -3.18 1.44
CA HIS A 81 -8.95 -3.66 1.68
C HIS A 81 -9.78 -3.49 0.41
N TYR A 82 -10.36 -4.58 -0.08
CA TYR A 82 -11.06 -4.62 -1.36
C TYR A 82 -12.55 -4.90 -1.13
N TRP A 83 -13.28 -3.86 -0.80
CA TRP A 83 -14.72 -3.87 -0.61
C TRP A 83 -15.43 -3.30 -1.84
N PHE A 84 -16.36 -4.06 -2.44
CA PHE A 84 -17.10 -3.72 -3.64
C PHE A 84 -18.63 -3.82 -3.44
N GLY A 85 -19.13 -3.37 -2.31
CA GLY A 85 -20.53 -3.48 -1.92
C GLY A 85 -20.84 -4.85 -1.30
N ASP A 86 -21.33 -5.80 -2.11
CA ASP A 86 -21.66 -7.14 -1.58
C ASP A 86 -20.52 -8.16 -1.72
N THR A 87 -19.36 -7.73 -2.22
CA THR A 87 -18.20 -8.60 -2.47
C THR A 87 -16.99 -8.05 -1.75
N VAL A 88 -16.34 -8.90 -0.95
CA VAL A 88 -15.01 -8.64 -0.37
C VAL A 88 -14.02 -9.57 -1.03
N LEU A 89 -12.94 -9.01 -1.57
CA LEU A 89 -11.88 -9.80 -2.21
C LEU A 89 -10.64 -9.86 -1.33
N MET A 90 -9.92 -10.98 -1.39
CA MET A 90 -8.61 -11.17 -0.75
C MET A 90 -8.59 -11.06 0.78
N ASP A 91 -9.73 -11.08 1.44
CA ASP A 91 -9.84 -10.88 2.89
C ASP A 91 -9.46 -12.12 3.72
N LYS A 92 -9.34 -13.30 3.10
CA LYS A 92 -9.08 -14.56 3.81
C LYS A 92 -7.87 -14.51 4.75
N PRO A 93 -6.70 -13.97 4.38
CA PRO A 93 -5.58 -13.82 5.31
C PRO A 93 -5.90 -12.92 6.50
N LEU A 94 -6.72 -11.89 6.30
CA LEU A 94 -7.13 -10.94 7.34
C LEU A 94 -8.12 -11.59 8.32
N GLN A 95 -9.06 -12.39 7.80
CA GLN A 95 -9.96 -13.17 8.64
C GLN A 95 -9.21 -14.22 9.46
N LEU A 96 -8.19 -14.87 8.89
CA LEU A 96 -7.32 -15.78 9.62
C LEU A 96 -6.53 -15.07 10.72
N MET A 97 -6.05 -13.84 10.46
CA MET A 97 -5.39 -13.01 11.48
C MET A 97 -6.29 -12.78 12.69
N LEU A 98 -7.58 -12.50 12.50
CA LEU A 98 -8.52 -12.36 13.63
C LEU A 98 -8.72 -13.68 14.40
N GLN A 99 -8.64 -14.82 13.71
CA GLN A 99 -8.89 -16.15 14.31
C GLN A 99 -7.68 -16.68 15.07
N ASP A 100 -6.47 -16.52 14.53
CA ASP A 100 -5.26 -17.16 15.03
C ASP A 100 -4.22 -16.19 15.63
N GLY A 101 -4.50 -14.86 15.56
CA GLY A 101 -3.68 -13.80 16.13
C GLY A 101 -2.43 -13.45 15.34
N GLU A 102 -2.21 -14.04 14.15
CA GLU A 102 -1.02 -13.75 13.33
C GLU A 102 -1.39 -13.14 11.96
N PRO A 103 -0.66 -12.07 11.54
CA PRO A 103 0.53 -11.50 12.18
C PRO A 103 0.16 -10.63 13.39
N ASN A 104 0.83 -10.85 14.52
CA ASN A 104 0.67 -10.01 15.71
C ASN A 104 1.51 -8.72 15.54
N LEU A 105 1.00 -7.77 14.78
CA LEU A 105 1.64 -6.50 14.48
C LEU A 105 0.57 -5.41 14.36
N PRO A 106 0.85 -4.14 14.74
CA PRO A 106 -0.09 -3.06 14.48
C PRO A 106 -0.50 -2.98 13.01
N PHE A 107 -1.79 -2.71 12.74
CA PHE A 107 -2.28 -2.61 11.37
C PHE A 107 -3.42 -1.61 11.21
N CYS A 108 -3.61 -1.17 9.99
CA CYS A 108 -4.80 -0.44 9.53
C CYS A 108 -5.16 -0.90 8.11
N PHE A 109 -6.25 -0.37 7.58
CA PHE A 109 -6.70 -0.67 6.23
C PHE A 109 -6.55 0.51 5.28
N SER A 110 -6.28 0.20 4.01
CA SER A 110 -6.42 1.10 2.87
C SER A 110 -7.49 0.56 1.93
N TRP A 111 -8.65 1.20 1.89
CA TRP A 111 -9.71 0.82 0.96
C TRP A 111 -9.31 1.18 -0.47
N ALA A 112 -8.92 0.15 -1.22
CA ALA A 112 -8.57 0.23 -2.64
C ALA A 112 -9.86 0.24 -3.47
N ASN A 113 -10.55 1.37 -3.45
CA ASN A 113 -11.92 1.54 -3.93
C ASN A 113 -12.02 1.91 -5.43
N GLU A 114 -11.10 1.43 -6.26
CA GLU A 114 -11.20 1.52 -7.72
C GLU A 114 -11.78 0.23 -8.33
N PRO A 115 -12.56 0.32 -9.41
CA PRO A 115 -13.05 -0.87 -10.09
C PRO A 115 -11.90 -1.66 -10.72
N TRP A 116 -11.99 -2.99 -10.68
CA TRP A 116 -10.99 -3.84 -11.30
C TRP A 116 -11.28 -4.07 -12.77
N THR A 117 -10.23 -3.96 -13.57
CA THR A 117 -10.28 -4.16 -15.02
C THR A 117 -9.13 -5.06 -15.49
N ARG A 118 -9.26 -5.70 -16.63
CA ARG A 118 -8.18 -6.47 -17.25
C ARG A 118 -6.95 -5.65 -17.63
N ARG A 119 -7.02 -4.32 -17.59
CA ARG A 119 -5.84 -3.45 -17.79
C ARG A 119 -4.76 -3.66 -16.73
N MET A 120 -5.14 -4.04 -15.53
CA MET A 120 -4.18 -4.31 -14.44
C MET A 120 -3.16 -5.40 -14.80
N ASN A 121 -3.48 -6.26 -15.79
CA ASN A 121 -2.57 -7.28 -16.32
C ASN A 121 -2.33 -7.14 -17.84
N GLY A 122 -2.34 -5.90 -18.36
CA GLY A 122 -2.04 -5.61 -19.76
C GLY A 122 -3.16 -5.95 -20.76
N GLY A 123 -4.38 -6.25 -20.29
CA GLY A 123 -5.52 -6.60 -21.12
C GLY A 123 -6.28 -5.39 -21.69
N ASN A 124 -7.43 -5.65 -22.32
CA ASN A 124 -8.25 -4.72 -23.11
C ASN A 124 -9.08 -3.72 -22.30
N GLY A 125 -9.04 -3.75 -20.97
CA GLY A 125 -9.81 -2.86 -20.10
C GLY A 125 -11.23 -3.34 -19.80
N GLU A 126 -11.55 -4.60 -20.08
CA GLU A 126 -12.78 -5.25 -19.63
C GLU A 126 -12.96 -5.09 -18.12
N LEU A 127 -14.17 -4.69 -17.69
CA LEU A 127 -14.52 -4.56 -16.28
C LEU A 127 -14.64 -5.96 -15.65
N LEU A 128 -13.89 -6.24 -14.63
CA LEU A 128 -13.89 -7.50 -13.88
C LEU A 128 -14.74 -7.41 -12.60
N GLN A 129 -14.58 -6.33 -11.86
CA GLN A 129 -15.31 -6.05 -10.64
C GLN A 129 -15.66 -4.56 -10.60
N SER A 130 -16.94 -4.24 -10.59
CA SER A 130 -17.41 -2.86 -10.39
C SER A 130 -17.39 -2.50 -8.92
N ASN A 131 -17.17 -1.23 -8.62
CA ASN A 131 -17.40 -0.71 -7.29
C ASN A 131 -18.83 -0.21 -7.20
N ASN A 132 -19.62 -0.82 -6.32
CA ASN A 132 -20.96 -0.35 -5.97
C ASN A 132 -20.88 0.26 -4.56
N TYR A 133 -21.08 1.57 -4.49
CA TYR A 133 -21.03 2.30 -3.22
C TYR A 133 -22.36 2.27 -2.46
N GLY A 134 -23.41 1.74 -3.08
CA GLY A 134 -24.71 1.50 -2.45
C GLY A 134 -25.35 2.69 -1.76
N ASP A 135 -26.19 2.37 -0.81
CA ASP A 135 -26.90 3.29 0.09
C ASP A 135 -26.50 3.06 1.55
N THR A 136 -27.33 3.56 2.48
CA THR A 136 -27.11 3.44 3.92
C THR A 136 -26.97 1.97 4.38
N ASP A 137 -27.73 1.05 3.80
CA ASP A 137 -27.66 -0.37 4.18
C ASP A 137 -26.32 -0.99 3.76
N GLU A 138 -25.80 -0.60 2.60
CA GLU A 138 -24.43 -1.01 2.17
C GLU A 138 -23.37 -0.38 3.08
N TRP A 139 -23.54 0.89 3.46
CA TRP A 139 -22.60 1.57 4.36
C TRP A 139 -22.54 0.89 5.72
N ASP A 140 -23.69 0.42 6.21
CA ASP A 140 -23.78 -0.33 7.46
C ASP A 140 -23.09 -1.68 7.35
N ARG A 141 -23.33 -2.45 6.27
CA ARG A 141 -22.64 -3.74 6.05
C ARG A 141 -21.13 -3.57 5.97
N HIS A 142 -20.65 -2.54 5.27
CA HIS A 142 -19.22 -2.25 5.20
C HIS A 142 -18.64 -1.92 6.57
N LEU A 143 -19.31 -1.06 7.33
CA LEU A 143 -18.86 -0.69 8.67
C LEU A 143 -18.91 -1.88 9.65
N ASP A 144 -19.95 -2.71 9.60
CA ASP A 144 -20.08 -3.89 10.44
C ASP A 144 -18.93 -4.88 10.18
N TYR A 145 -18.55 -5.07 8.92
CA TYR A 145 -17.34 -5.84 8.56
C TYR A 145 -16.07 -5.21 9.18
N LEU A 146 -15.90 -3.91 9.04
CA LEU A 146 -14.72 -3.20 9.56
C LEU A 146 -14.66 -3.21 11.09
N LEU A 147 -15.80 -3.19 11.78
CA LEU A 147 -15.88 -3.19 13.25
C LEU A 147 -15.26 -4.44 13.89
N GLU A 148 -15.27 -5.57 13.22
CA GLU A 148 -14.59 -6.78 13.70
C GLU A 148 -13.08 -6.55 13.85
N PHE A 149 -12.48 -5.82 12.88
CA PHE A 149 -11.07 -5.46 12.91
C PHE A 149 -10.80 -4.28 13.84
N PHE A 150 -11.64 -3.25 13.85
CA PHE A 150 -11.44 -2.06 14.68
C PHE A 150 -11.40 -2.36 16.19
N LYS A 151 -12.09 -3.42 16.62
CA LYS A 151 -12.05 -3.92 18.01
C LYS A 151 -10.74 -4.62 18.36
N ASN A 152 -9.97 -5.06 17.36
CA ASN A 152 -8.68 -5.70 17.61
C ASN A 152 -7.73 -4.70 18.28
N GLU A 153 -6.96 -5.16 19.27
CA GLU A 153 -6.01 -4.33 20.02
C GLU A 153 -4.89 -3.78 19.14
N ASN A 154 -4.47 -4.54 18.11
CA ASN A 154 -3.46 -4.16 17.16
C ASN A 154 -3.97 -3.21 16.06
N TYR A 155 -5.29 -2.95 15.96
CA TYR A 155 -5.76 -1.99 14.98
C TYR A 155 -5.28 -0.58 15.35
N ILE A 156 -4.60 0.10 14.43
CA ILE A 156 -4.03 1.45 14.67
C ILE A 156 -5.17 2.45 14.88
N LYS A 157 -5.12 3.15 16.03
CA LYS A 157 -6.09 4.20 16.40
C LYS A 157 -5.34 5.48 16.76
N ILE A 158 -5.93 6.62 16.40
CA ILE A 158 -5.49 7.95 16.83
C ILE A 158 -6.64 8.57 17.63
N ASN A 159 -6.41 8.87 18.91
CA ASN A 159 -7.44 9.42 19.79
C ASN A 159 -8.75 8.57 19.78
N ASN A 160 -8.60 7.26 19.96
CA ASN A 160 -9.72 6.29 19.93
C ASN A 160 -10.52 6.23 18.60
N LYS A 161 -9.97 6.82 17.52
CA LYS A 161 -10.53 6.73 16.16
C LYS A 161 -9.73 5.72 15.35
N PRO A 162 -10.32 4.62 14.83
CA PRO A 162 -9.62 3.71 13.92
C PRO A 162 -9.10 4.44 12.67
N VAL A 163 -7.83 4.22 12.32
CA VAL A 163 -7.23 4.80 11.10
C VAL A 163 -7.72 4.03 9.88
N PHE A 164 -8.39 4.72 8.97
CA PHE A 164 -8.90 4.14 7.74
C PHE A 164 -8.44 4.97 6.55
N VAL A 165 -7.58 4.37 5.72
CA VAL A 165 -7.08 5.02 4.51
C VAL A 165 -8.06 4.76 3.37
N ILE A 166 -8.37 5.79 2.59
CA ILE A 166 -9.23 5.70 1.40
C ILE A 166 -8.41 6.12 0.18
N TYR A 167 -8.32 5.20 -0.79
CA TYR A 167 -7.51 5.42 -1.99
C TYR A 167 -8.09 6.51 -2.90
N ARG A 168 -9.42 6.52 -3.11
CA ARG A 168 -10.09 7.49 -4.00
C ARG A 168 -11.37 8.03 -3.37
N VAL A 169 -11.26 9.02 -2.49
CA VAL A 169 -12.42 9.69 -1.87
C VAL A 169 -13.34 10.28 -2.95
N SER A 170 -12.77 10.86 -4.00
CA SER A 170 -13.50 11.47 -5.13
C SER A 170 -14.44 10.51 -5.87
N GLN A 171 -14.24 9.20 -5.76
CA GLN A 171 -15.09 8.19 -6.39
C GLN A 171 -16.28 7.75 -5.53
N ILE A 172 -16.33 8.13 -4.27
CA ILE A 172 -17.41 7.77 -3.36
C ILE A 172 -18.56 8.78 -3.52
N PRO A 173 -19.72 8.41 -4.07
CA PRO A 173 -20.87 9.29 -4.11
C PRO A 173 -21.30 9.68 -2.68
N ASN A 174 -21.61 10.95 -2.47
CA ASN A 174 -22.05 11.48 -1.17
C ASN A 174 -21.12 11.08 0.01
N TYR A 175 -19.81 11.09 -0.22
CA TYR A 175 -18.82 10.68 0.80
C TYR A 175 -19.00 11.42 2.13
N GLN A 176 -19.43 12.69 2.12
CA GLN A 176 -19.70 13.47 3.31
C GLN A 176 -20.77 12.79 4.20
N ALA A 177 -21.92 12.46 3.59
CA ALA A 177 -23.01 11.80 4.30
C ALA A 177 -22.61 10.40 4.81
N ARG A 178 -21.81 9.66 4.02
CA ARG A 178 -21.28 8.35 4.41
C ARG A 178 -20.35 8.46 5.63
N PHE A 179 -19.45 9.44 5.63
CA PHE A 179 -18.50 9.63 6.74
C PHE A 179 -19.22 10.08 8.01
N GLU A 180 -20.19 10.99 7.91
CA GLU A 180 -21.05 11.39 9.04
C GLU A 180 -21.86 10.22 9.59
N HIS A 181 -22.39 9.37 8.73
CA HIS A 181 -23.12 8.17 9.12
C HIS A 181 -22.22 7.18 9.88
N TRP A 182 -21.04 6.90 9.35
CA TRP A 182 -20.05 6.04 9.99
C TRP A 182 -19.58 6.60 11.34
N GLU A 183 -19.36 7.91 11.42
CA GLU A 183 -18.98 8.54 12.68
C GLU A 183 -20.05 8.34 13.77
N LYS A 184 -21.33 8.52 13.44
CA LYS A 184 -22.44 8.28 14.38
C LYS A 184 -22.49 6.83 14.86
N ARG A 185 -22.34 5.88 13.93
CA ARG A 185 -22.35 4.45 14.25
C ARG A 185 -21.14 4.05 15.11
N LEU A 186 -19.96 4.52 14.80
CA LEU A 186 -18.74 4.23 15.56
C LEU A 186 -18.85 4.72 17.01
N LYS A 187 -19.46 5.88 17.25
CA LYS A 187 -19.72 6.38 18.61
C LYS A 187 -20.62 5.43 19.41
N GLN A 188 -21.58 4.78 18.77
CA GLN A 188 -22.44 3.75 19.43
C GLN A 188 -21.64 2.49 19.81
N HIS A 189 -20.51 2.23 19.15
CA HIS A 189 -19.61 1.11 19.42
C HIS A 189 -18.41 1.46 20.30
N GLY A 190 -18.40 2.67 20.92
CA GLY A 190 -17.36 3.09 21.88
C GLY A 190 -16.11 3.70 21.25
N PHE A 191 -16.13 4.04 19.98
CA PHE A 191 -15.09 4.82 19.31
C PHE A 191 -15.46 6.31 19.28
N ASP A 192 -14.47 7.20 19.13
CA ASP A 192 -14.70 8.65 19.01
C ASP A 192 -14.93 9.11 17.56
N GLY A 193 -15.18 8.18 16.64
CA GLY A 193 -15.35 8.36 15.21
C GLY A 193 -14.35 7.53 14.41
N MET A 194 -14.13 7.89 13.14
CA MET A 194 -13.11 7.30 12.25
C MET A 194 -12.01 8.32 11.99
N PHE A 195 -10.75 7.93 11.98
CA PHE A 195 -9.65 8.76 11.50
C PHE A 195 -9.43 8.48 10.02
N ILE A 196 -10.00 9.33 9.18
CA ILE A 196 -9.98 9.14 7.72
C ILE A 196 -8.73 9.75 7.14
N VAL A 197 -7.96 8.94 6.39
CA VAL A 197 -6.78 9.36 5.66
C VAL A 197 -7.03 9.24 4.16
N MET A 198 -6.94 10.35 3.44
CA MET A 198 -7.08 10.37 1.98
C MET A 198 -5.71 10.23 1.31
N THR A 199 -5.59 9.32 0.34
CA THR A 199 -4.36 9.25 -0.46
C THR A 199 -4.26 10.38 -1.47
N ILE A 200 -3.05 10.87 -1.66
CA ILE A 200 -2.72 11.86 -2.67
C ILE A 200 -1.95 11.14 -3.78
N GLY A 201 -2.54 10.97 -4.94
CA GLY A 201 -1.91 10.20 -6.01
C GLY A 201 -2.49 10.43 -7.41
N ASN A 202 -3.56 11.22 -7.55
CA ASN A 202 -4.22 11.46 -8.83
C ASN A 202 -4.33 12.94 -9.17
N PHE A 203 -3.80 13.34 -10.32
CA PHE A 203 -3.81 14.75 -10.79
C PHE A 203 -5.21 15.30 -11.08
N LYS A 204 -6.23 14.47 -11.21
CA LYS A 204 -7.58 14.89 -11.57
C LYS A 204 -8.48 15.13 -10.37
N ASP A 205 -8.03 14.79 -9.17
CA ASP A 205 -8.83 14.92 -7.96
C ASP A 205 -8.71 16.35 -7.40
N ASP A 206 -9.84 16.90 -7.01
CA ASP A 206 -9.92 18.18 -6.29
C ASP A 206 -9.74 17.91 -4.79
N TYR A 207 -8.48 17.78 -4.38
CA TYR A 207 -8.14 17.50 -2.98
C TYR A 207 -8.56 18.60 -2.02
N GLU A 208 -8.53 19.85 -2.44
CA GLU A 208 -8.88 20.99 -1.58
C GLU A 208 -10.34 20.92 -1.14
N SER A 209 -11.24 20.53 -2.04
CA SER A 209 -12.67 20.40 -1.71
C SER A 209 -12.94 19.22 -0.77
N MET A 210 -12.10 18.18 -0.75
CA MET A 210 -12.25 17.00 0.07
C MET A 210 -11.57 17.11 1.44
N CYS A 211 -10.54 17.95 1.58
CA CYS A 211 -9.79 18.13 2.82
C CYS A 211 -10.64 18.42 4.07
N PRO A 212 -11.76 19.20 4.00
CA PRO A 212 -12.59 19.44 5.18
C PRO A 212 -13.29 18.20 5.77
N TYR A 213 -13.32 17.10 5.03
CA TYR A 213 -14.06 15.88 5.39
C TYR A 213 -13.14 14.71 5.75
N VAL A 214 -11.83 14.93 5.81
CA VAL A 214 -10.83 13.93 6.17
C VAL A 214 -9.96 14.46 7.30
N ASP A 215 -9.39 13.56 8.13
CA ASP A 215 -8.52 13.95 9.25
C ASP A 215 -7.07 14.18 8.79
N ALA A 216 -6.65 13.49 7.73
CA ALA A 216 -5.30 13.59 7.19
C ALA A 216 -5.22 13.19 5.71
N THR A 217 -4.08 13.49 5.13
CA THR A 217 -3.70 12.99 3.79
C THR A 217 -2.37 12.23 3.86
N PHE A 218 -2.09 11.38 2.86
CA PHE A 218 -0.76 10.81 2.71
C PHE A 218 -0.34 10.68 1.24
N ASP A 219 0.97 10.82 0.97
CA ASP A 219 1.55 10.68 -0.37
C ASP A 219 1.60 9.22 -0.77
N PHE A 220 0.81 8.82 -1.77
CA PHE A 220 0.81 7.48 -2.34
C PHE A 220 1.61 7.44 -3.65
N TYR A 221 2.81 6.86 -3.61
CA TYR A 221 3.66 6.69 -4.79
C TYR A 221 3.52 5.29 -5.39
N PRO A 222 3.68 5.15 -6.75
CA PRO A 222 4.29 6.12 -7.69
C PRO A 222 3.31 7.09 -8.39
N ASN A 223 2.05 7.16 -8.01
CA ASN A 223 1.00 7.79 -8.82
C ASN A 223 1.29 9.19 -9.36
N PHE A 224 1.81 10.13 -8.55
CA PHE A 224 2.19 11.45 -9.06
C PHE A 224 3.48 11.49 -9.92
N LEU A 225 4.15 10.37 -10.05
CA LEU A 225 5.44 10.30 -10.73
C LEU A 225 5.32 10.02 -12.24
N TRP A 226 4.10 9.81 -12.77
CA TRP A 226 3.88 9.53 -14.19
C TRP A 226 3.99 10.79 -15.08
N GLN A 227 5.02 11.59 -14.87
CA GLN A 227 5.27 12.79 -15.65
C GLN A 227 6.32 12.50 -16.73
N LYS A 228 6.03 12.92 -17.97
CA LYS A 228 6.98 12.76 -19.08
C LYS A 228 8.35 13.40 -18.81
N SER A 229 8.38 14.44 -17.98
CA SER A 229 9.60 15.18 -17.65
C SER A 229 10.63 14.41 -16.84
N ILE A 230 10.24 13.31 -16.15
CA ILE A 230 11.16 12.47 -15.38
C ILE A 230 11.45 11.12 -16.04
N ILE A 231 10.91 10.87 -17.24
CA ILE A 231 11.25 9.69 -18.02
C ILE A 231 12.68 9.86 -18.57
N ASP A 232 13.57 8.92 -18.26
CA ASP A 232 14.93 8.93 -18.81
C ASP A 232 14.95 8.48 -20.26
N LYS A 233 14.25 7.37 -20.55
CA LYS A 233 14.19 6.78 -21.90
C LYS A 233 12.94 5.92 -22.05
N THR A 234 12.56 5.69 -23.30
CA THR A 234 11.51 4.73 -23.67
C THR A 234 12.07 3.77 -24.69
N ILE A 235 11.95 2.47 -24.43
CA ILE A 235 12.41 1.40 -25.31
C ILE A 235 11.26 0.40 -25.46
N ASN A 236 10.82 0.13 -26.69
CA ASN A 236 9.72 -0.82 -26.98
C ASN A 236 8.49 -0.61 -26.08
N ASP A 237 8.02 0.63 -25.99
CA ASP A 237 6.89 1.04 -25.14
C ASP A 237 7.07 0.87 -23.62
N VAL A 238 8.28 0.58 -23.16
CA VAL A 238 8.64 0.56 -21.74
C VAL A 238 9.31 1.90 -21.38
N ALA A 239 8.72 2.62 -20.43
CA ALA A 239 9.30 3.85 -19.92
C ALA A 239 10.22 3.56 -18.73
N PHE A 240 11.46 3.99 -18.81
CA PHE A 240 12.47 3.85 -17.78
C PHE A 240 12.66 5.17 -17.03
N TYR A 241 12.70 5.08 -15.70
CA TYR A 241 12.88 6.20 -14.79
C TYR A 241 14.09 5.94 -13.90
N ASN A 242 14.98 6.91 -13.77
CA ASN A 242 16.08 6.81 -12.82
C ASN A 242 15.58 7.05 -11.38
N MET A 243 15.85 6.12 -10.47
CA MET A 243 15.35 6.16 -9.11
C MET A 243 15.81 7.41 -8.34
N SER A 244 16.99 7.95 -8.62
CA SER A 244 17.46 9.19 -8.01
C SER A 244 16.55 10.37 -8.36
N LYS A 245 16.17 10.53 -9.64
CA LYS A 245 15.23 11.58 -10.08
C LYS A 245 13.83 11.39 -9.49
N VAL A 246 13.42 10.12 -9.32
CA VAL A 246 12.16 9.77 -8.66
C VAL A 246 12.16 10.26 -7.22
N TYR A 247 13.23 10.00 -6.47
CA TYR A 247 13.35 10.48 -5.09
C TYR A 247 13.45 12.00 -4.98
N ASP A 248 14.17 12.67 -5.87
CA ASP A 248 14.18 14.14 -5.93
C ASP A 248 12.75 14.70 -6.12
N ARG A 249 11.95 14.05 -6.96
CA ARG A 249 10.55 14.43 -7.18
C ARG A 249 9.70 14.20 -5.93
N ILE A 250 9.84 13.06 -5.26
CA ILE A 250 9.15 12.76 -3.99
C ILE A 250 9.44 13.84 -2.94
N LEU A 251 10.69 14.26 -2.81
CA LEU A 251 11.10 15.28 -1.84
C LEU A 251 10.56 16.68 -2.16
N SER A 252 10.19 16.93 -3.41
CA SER A 252 9.65 18.23 -3.86
C SER A 252 8.14 18.39 -3.64
N ASP A 253 7.41 17.31 -3.33
CA ASP A 253 5.96 17.34 -3.18
C ASP A 253 5.53 18.12 -1.93
N ARG A 254 4.42 18.87 -2.08
CA ARG A 254 3.88 19.74 -1.03
C ARG A 254 2.63 19.13 -0.41
N PRO A 255 2.48 19.22 0.92
CA PRO A 255 1.24 18.82 1.58
C PRO A 255 0.05 19.63 1.07
N VAL A 256 -1.10 18.97 0.94
CA VAL A 256 -2.38 19.59 0.59
C VAL A 256 -3.33 19.69 1.80
N HIS A 257 -2.96 19.12 2.93
CA HIS A 257 -3.71 19.13 4.19
C HIS A 257 -2.79 19.50 5.36
N ASN A 258 -3.35 20.08 6.43
CA ASN A 258 -2.58 20.44 7.62
C ASN A 258 -1.93 19.24 8.30
N THR A 259 -2.67 18.14 8.44
CA THR A 259 -2.14 16.85 8.86
C THR A 259 -1.81 16.02 7.61
N HIS A 260 -0.54 15.79 7.38
CA HIS A 260 -0.07 15.13 6.16
C HIS A 260 1.05 14.14 6.46
N PHE A 261 0.76 12.87 6.25
CA PHE A 261 1.73 11.79 6.37
C PHE A 261 2.58 11.70 5.12
N LYS A 262 3.90 11.79 5.29
CA LYS A 262 4.83 11.59 4.19
C LYS A 262 4.84 10.15 3.73
N GLY A 263 4.96 9.97 2.41
CA GLY A 263 5.14 8.68 1.77
C GLY A 263 6.49 8.54 1.10
N THR A 264 6.93 7.31 0.91
CA THR A 264 8.05 6.94 0.05
C THR A 264 7.83 5.54 -0.54
N MET A 265 8.77 5.07 -1.37
CA MET A 265 8.69 3.77 -2.02
C MET A 265 10.08 3.16 -2.22
N VAL A 266 10.14 1.85 -2.43
CA VAL A 266 11.40 1.10 -2.60
C VAL A 266 11.75 0.76 -4.05
N GLY A 267 10.92 1.15 -4.99
CA GLY A 267 11.06 0.90 -6.41
C GLY A 267 9.72 0.74 -7.09
N PHE A 268 9.71 0.55 -8.40
CA PHE A 268 8.51 0.22 -9.16
C PHE A 268 8.86 -0.45 -10.49
N ASP A 269 8.14 -1.51 -10.82
CA ASP A 269 8.25 -2.21 -12.08
C ASP A 269 6.92 -2.88 -12.42
N SER A 270 6.13 -2.27 -13.30
CA SER A 270 4.86 -2.86 -13.71
C SER A 270 5.00 -3.93 -14.80
N SER A 271 6.22 -4.24 -15.24
CA SER A 271 6.43 -5.16 -16.37
C SER A 271 6.02 -6.62 -16.10
N PRO A 272 6.04 -7.14 -14.87
CA PRO A 272 5.51 -8.47 -14.58
C PRO A 272 3.99 -8.59 -14.77
N ARG A 273 3.25 -7.53 -14.40
CA ARG A 273 1.80 -7.45 -14.56
C ARG A 273 1.39 -7.00 -15.96
N SER A 274 2.12 -6.05 -16.54
CA SER A 274 1.81 -5.42 -17.84
C SER A 274 3.04 -5.43 -18.75
N PRO A 275 3.28 -6.53 -19.50
CA PRO A 275 4.48 -6.64 -20.34
C PRO A 275 4.57 -5.59 -21.45
N LEU A 276 3.44 -5.03 -21.87
CA LEU A 276 3.35 -3.95 -22.85
C LEU A 276 3.04 -2.64 -22.14
N ARG A 277 3.72 -1.55 -22.51
CA ARG A 277 3.53 -0.20 -21.96
C ARG A 277 3.75 -0.14 -20.45
N SER A 278 4.85 -0.70 -19.98
CA SER A 278 5.21 -0.71 -18.56
C SER A 278 6.07 0.50 -18.18
N ASN A 279 6.02 0.79 -16.89
CA ASN A 279 6.90 1.77 -16.23
C ASN A 279 7.87 1.01 -15.34
N VAL A 280 9.16 1.32 -15.45
CA VAL A 280 10.23 0.62 -14.76
C VAL A 280 11.18 1.62 -14.12
N PHE A 281 11.39 1.51 -12.81
CA PHE A 281 12.37 2.30 -12.09
C PHE A 281 13.68 1.52 -12.00
N VAL A 282 14.75 2.15 -12.46
CA VAL A 282 16.10 1.55 -12.53
C VAL A 282 17.08 2.32 -11.65
N ASN A 283 18.23 1.70 -11.38
CA ASN A 283 19.30 2.27 -10.54
C ASN A 283 18.87 2.57 -9.10
N GLY A 284 17.86 1.87 -8.58
CA GLY A 284 17.55 1.87 -7.16
C GLY A 284 18.56 1.04 -6.38
N SER A 285 18.88 1.48 -5.16
CA SER A 285 19.70 0.72 -4.22
C SER A 285 19.23 0.94 -2.78
N PRO A 286 19.60 0.06 -1.84
CA PRO A 286 19.36 0.26 -0.42
C PRO A 286 19.89 1.58 0.14
N GLU A 287 21.08 2.01 -0.30
CA GLU A 287 21.71 3.26 0.13
C GLU A 287 20.89 4.47 -0.32
N LEU A 288 20.50 4.49 -1.59
CA LEU A 288 19.69 5.58 -2.16
C LEU A 288 18.31 5.66 -1.49
N PHE A 289 17.70 4.51 -1.18
CA PHE A 289 16.48 4.45 -0.39
C PHE A 289 16.68 5.00 1.02
N GLY A 290 17.76 4.62 1.69
CA GLY A 290 18.13 5.11 3.02
C GLY A 290 18.29 6.64 3.05
N GLU A 291 18.98 7.21 2.05
CA GLU A 291 19.13 8.67 1.91
C GLU A 291 17.77 9.37 1.75
N ASN A 292 16.91 8.85 0.88
CA ASN A 292 15.55 9.37 0.72
C ASN A 292 14.75 9.28 2.03
N LEU A 293 14.74 8.13 2.70
CA LEU A 293 14.02 7.92 3.95
C LEU A 293 14.52 8.87 5.06
N LYS A 294 15.83 9.10 5.16
CA LYS A 294 16.42 10.09 6.08
C LYS A 294 15.83 11.49 5.87
N HIS A 295 15.72 11.93 4.61
CA HIS A 295 15.11 13.23 4.29
C HIS A 295 13.63 13.25 4.64
N ILE A 296 12.88 12.19 4.32
CA ILE A 296 11.45 12.06 4.66
C ILE A 296 11.26 12.14 6.18
N LEU A 297 12.01 11.37 6.97
CA LEU A 297 11.91 11.36 8.44
C LEU A 297 12.24 12.73 9.05
N SER A 298 13.25 13.42 8.52
CA SER A 298 13.67 14.73 9.00
C SER A 298 12.66 15.84 8.70
N ASN A 299 11.90 15.72 7.63
CA ASN A 299 10.94 16.73 7.17
C ASN A 299 9.47 16.36 7.43
N SER A 300 9.19 15.16 7.92
CA SER A 300 7.85 14.80 8.38
C SER A 300 7.53 15.48 9.70
N LYS A 301 6.38 16.15 9.80
CA LYS A 301 5.86 16.69 11.06
C LYS A 301 5.14 15.61 11.87
N GLU A 302 4.42 14.76 11.18
CA GLU A 302 3.52 13.77 11.76
C GLU A 302 4.27 12.50 12.23
N GLU A 303 3.61 11.71 13.05
CA GLU A 303 4.16 10.48 13.63
C GLU A 303 4.36 9.38 12.57
N PHE A 304 3.39 9.21 11.67
CA PHE A 304 3.41 8.14 10.67
C PHE A 304 4.13 8.55 9.38
N VAL A 305 4.89 7.61 8.83
CA VAL A 305 5.47 7.66 7.49
C VAL A 305 5.09 6.36 6.78
N PHE A 306 4.52 6.48 5.59
CA PHE A 306 4.09 5.33 4.80
C PHE A 306 5.16 4.92 3.79
N VAL A 307 5.32 3.61 3.61
CA VAL A 307 6.24 3.04 2.61
C VAL A 307 5.46 2.12 1.68
N ASN A 308 5.51 2.39 0.39
CA ASN A 308 5.05 1.48 -0.66
C ASN A 308 6.24 0.62 -1.13
N ALA A 309 6.23 -0.67 -0.86
CA ALA A 309 5.32 -1.44 -0.03
C ALA A 309 6.09 -2.53 0.74
N TRP A 310 5.41 -3.26 1.61
CA TRP A 310 5.98 -4.46 2.20
C TRP A 310 6.26 -5.51 1.14
N ASN A 311 5.24 -5.83 0.31
CA ASN A 311 5.25 -7.00 -0.55
C ASN A 311 4.58 -6.81 -1.94
N GLU A 312 4.65 -5.67 -2.58
CA GLU A 312 4.17 -5.49 -3.95
C GLU A 312 5.14 -6.07 -4.99
N TRP A 313 5.35 -7.41 -4.92
CA TRP A 313 6.30 -8.13 -5.77
C TRP A 313 5.98 -8.04 -7.26
N GLY A 314 4.70 -8.10 -7.64
CA GLY A 314 4.27 -7.98 -9.04
C GLY A 314 4.47 -6.59 -9.63
N GLU A 315 4.75 -5.60 -8.78
CA GLU A 315 5.11 -4.24 -9.16
C GLU A 315 6.57 -3.91 -8.81
N GLY A 316 7.39 -4.91 -8.47
CA GLY A 316 8.80 -4.71 -8.12
C GLY A 316 9.03 -3.79 -6.91
N CYS A 317 8.00 -3.59 -6.10
CA CYS A 317 7.98 -2.64 -4.99
C CYS A 317 7.87 -3.39 -3.66
N ALA A 318 8.94 -4.05 -3.22
CA ALA A 318 8.94 -4.87 -2.01
C ALA A 318 10.10 -4.50 -1.08
N LEU A 319 9.77 -4.26 0.21
CA LEU A 319 10.72 -4.15 1.33
C LEU A 319 11.22 -5.52 1.77
N GLU A 320 10.40 -6.57 1.60
CA GLU A 320 10.81 -7.94 1.89
C GLU A 320 12.13 -8.28 1.22
N PRO A 321 12.97 -9.13 1.84
CA PRO A 321 14.28 -9.44 1.31
C PRO A 321 14.20 -10.12 -0.06
N GLU A 322 15.05 -9.69 -0.98
CA GLU A 322 15.10 -10.15 -2.35
C GLU A 322 16.47 -10.80 -2.69
N GLN A 323 16.57 -11.50 -3.80
CA GLN A 323 17.72 -12.36 -4.10
C GLN A 323 19.07 -11.63 -4.23
N ILE A 324 19.10 -10.37 -4.65
CA ILE A 324 20.35 -9.65 -4.95
C ILE A 324 20.75 -8.74 -3.79
N ASP A 325 19.85 -7.83 -3.38
CA ASP A 325 20.13 -6.89 -2.29
C ASP A 325 19.86 -7.51 -0.91
N ALA A 326 19.39 -8.76 -0.86
CA ALA A 326 19.07 -9.51 0.35
C ALA A 326 18.22 -8.65 1.31
N TYR A 327 18.68 -8.37 2.49
CA TYR A 327 18.01 -7.54 3.51
C TYR A 327 18.33 -6.04 3.39
N GLY A 328 19.06 -5.60 2.37
CA GLY A 328 19.62 -4.26 2.27
C GLY A 328 18.61 -3.13 2.47
N TYR A 329 17.40 -3.21 1.87
CA TYR A 329 16.36 -2.20 2.05
C TYR A 329 15.83 -2.14 3.50
N LEU A 330 15.66 -3.29 4.14
CA LEU A 330 15.26 -3.36 5.55
C LEU A 330 16.36 -2.86 6.48
N GLU A 331 17.62 -3.16 6.18
CA GLU A 331 18.78 -2.67 6.95
C GLU A 331 18.92 -1.16 6.82
N ALA A 332 18.77 -0.61 5.63
CA ALA A 332 18.76 0.84 5.41
C ALA A 332 17.62 1.52 6.19
N LEU A 333 16.41 0.97 6.15
CA LEU A 333 15.27 1.47 6.92
C LEU A 333 15.56 1.48 8.41
N ARG A 334 16.06 0.37 8.98
CA ARG A 334 16.41 0.24 10.40
C ARG A 334 17.49 1.24 10.82
N ALA A 335 18.51 1.43 9.97
CA ALA A 335 19.60 2.35 10.24
C ALA A 335 19.08 3.80 10.36
N GLU A 336 18.18 4.23 9.47
CA GLU A 336 17.68 5.62 9.49
C GLU A 336 16.70 5.87 10.64
N ILE A 337 15.84 4.89 10.99
CA ILE A 337 14.98 5.00 12.18
C ILE A 337 15.82 5.08 13.45
N GLY A 338 16.85 4.25 13.59
CA GLY A 338 17.77 4.28 14.74
C GLY A 338 18.49 5.62 14.88
N ARG A 339 19.01 6.17 13.80
CA ARG A 339 19.65 7.50 13.76
C ARG A 339 18.69 8.63 14.13
N TYR A 340 17.45 8.56 13.65
CA TYR A 340 16.41 9.55 13.97
C TYR A 340 16.06 9.52 15.45
N SER A 341 15.88 8.34 16.04
CA SER A 341 15.55 8.19 17.46
C SER A 341 16.63 8.74 18.39
N LEU A 342 17.90 8.57 18.03
CA LEU A 342 19.03 9.13 18.80
C LEU A 342 19.12 10.66 18.74
N LYS A 343 18.59 11.30 17.71
CA LYS A 343 18.59 12.77 17.57
C LYS A 343 17.42 13.45 18.29
N THR A 344 16.40 12.68 18.66
CA THR A 344 15.19 13.20 19.32
C THR A 344 15.17 12.97 20.83
N LEU A 345 16.22 12.34 21.38
CA LEU A 345 16.55 12.24 22.80
C LEU A 345 17.51 13.35 23.20
#